data_0b844e8f96eecefb7279355b96c3ceb7
#
_entry.id   0b844e8f96eecefb7279355b96c3ceb7
#
_cell.length_a   1.000
_cell.length_b   1.000
_cell.length_c   1.000
_cell.angle_alpha   90.00
_cell.angle_beta   90.00
_cell.angle_gamma   90.00
#
_symmetry.space_group_name_H-M   'P 1'
#
loop_
_entity.id
_entity.type
_entity.pdbx_description
1 polymer ?
#
loop_
_entity_poly.entity_id
_entity_poly.type
_entity_poly.pdbx_seq_one_letter_code
_entity_poly.pdbx_strand_id
1 'polypeptide(L)'
;FDGMTYTVHCPDLYAGDFIINLASPDEDIWERSIAEVQKVIQIARDLDTWFDAEEPPVVICTMGGFTKDAFVAPEERPAMYARIAQALDRIDEDGVRLTSQTLPPYPWLMGGQQHHNLFMGLDDTVEFCQQYGRRLTFDLSHSKLAANFNKIPFSEYIAELAPLSDHLHIVDAEGVDGEGPQIGEGEIDWPVTAKQL
;
A
#
# COMPACT_ATOMS: atom_id res chain seq x y z
N PHE A 1 11.94 -4.25 24.87
CA PHE A 1 10.48 -4.27 24.67
C PHE A 1 9.95 -5.72 24.59
N ASP A 2 10.11 -6.46 25.70
CA ASP A 2 9.73 -7.88 25.80
C ASP A 2 8.23 -8.08 25.47
N GLY A 3 7.94 -9.02 24.57
CA GLY A 3 6.57 -9.36 24.18
C GLY A 3 5.86 -8.33 23.32
N MET A 4 6.56 -7.32 22.82
CA MET A 4 6.02 -6.32 21.89
C MET A 4 6.52 -6.61 20.48
N THR A 5 5.65 -6.39 19.50
CA THR A 5 5.98 -6.36 18.08
C THR A 5 5.89 -4.93 17.56
N TYR A 6 6.44 -4.67 16.40
CA TYR A 6 6.36 -3.37 15.74
C TYR A 6 6.18 -3.52 14.23
N THR A 7 5.67 -2.48 13.62
CA THR A 7 5.62 -2.30 12.17
C THR A 7 6.25 -0.96 11.82
N VAL A 8 6.78 -0.84 10.62
CA VAL A 8 7.36 0.41 10.12
C VAL A 8 6.62 0.81 8.85
N HIS A 9 6.14 2.04 8.79
CA HIS A 9 5.54 2.59 7.58
C HIS A 9 6.55 3.48 6.86
N CYS A 10 6.77 3.25 5.56
CA CYS A 10 7.53 4.19 4.74
C CYS A 10 6.84 5.55 4.76
N PRO A 11 7.55 6.65 4.98
CA PRO A 11 6.96 7.97 4.84
C PRO A 11 6.39 8.20 3.43
N ASP A 12 5.24 8.84 3.33
CA ASP A 12 4.70 9.25 2.02
C ASP A 12 5.45 10.46 1.47
N LEU A 13 6.00 11.31 2.35
CA LEU A 13 6.71 12.53 1.99
C LEU A 13 8.09 12.60 2.64
N TYR A 14 9.08 12.80 1.84
CA TYR A 14 10.49 12.97 2.23
C TYR A 14 10.97 14.42 2.09
N ALA A 15 12.14 14.72 2.63
CA ALA A 15 12.76 16.02 2.50
C ALA A 15 12.94 16.45 1.04
N GLY A 16 12.62 17.71 0.76
CA GLY A 16 12.65 18.28 -0.59
C GLY A 16 11.44 17.89 -1.45
N ASP A 17 10.28 17.71 -0.78
CA ASP A 17 9.00 17.42 -1.42
C ASP A 17 9.04 16.16 -2.32
N PHE A 18 9.80 15.16 -1.88
CA PHE A 18 9.93 13.91 -2.60
C PHE A 18 8.92 12.87 -2.09
N ILE A 19 8.19 12.27 -3.00
CA ILE A 19 7.27 11.16 -2.77
C ILE A 19 7.83 9.90 -3.44
N ILE A 20 7.82 8.77 -2.72
CA ILE A 20 8.22 7.47 -3.29
C ILE A 20 7.34 7.15 -4.50
N ASN A 21 7.98 6.76 -5.60
CA ASN A 21 7.30 6.26 -6.79
C ASN A 21 8.14 5.19 -7.50
N LEU A 22 7.98 3.93 -7.06
CA LEU A 22 8.66 2.78 -7.66
C LEU A 22 8.12 2.42 -9.05
N ALA A 23 7.01 3.04 -9.48
CA ALA A 23 6.47 2.93 -10.84
C ALA A 23 6.94 4.08 -11.76
N SER A 24 7.78 5.00 -11.28
CA SER A 24 8.18 6.18 -12.04
C SER A 24 8.88 5.82 -13.36
N PRO A 25 8.48 6.43 -14.48
CA PRO A 25 9.26 6.36 -15.73
C PRO A 25 10.54 7.20 -15.69
N ASP A 26 10.63 8.15 -14.76
CA ASP A 26 11.83 8.95 -14.50
C ASP A 26 12.83 8.12 -13.67
N GLU A 27 14.03 7.93 -14.23
CA GLU A 27 15.04 7.07 -13.61
C GLU A 27 15.58 7.63 -12.29
N ASP A 28 15.74 8.95 -12.19
CA ASP A 28 16.25 9.59 -10.97
C ASP A 28 15.25 9.44 -9.81
N ILE A 29 13.95 9.60 -10.10
CA ILE A 29 12.87 9.37 -9.13
C ILE A 29 12.82 7.89 -8.73
N TRP A 30 12.93 6.99 -9.68
CA TRP A 30 12.89 5.56 -9.44
C TRP A 30 14.06 5.07 -8.58
N GLU A 31 15.29 5.44 -8.94
CA GLU A 31 16.50 5.10 -8.17
C GLU A 31 16.45 5.68 -6.75
N ARG A 32 16.02 6.93 -6.62
CA ARG A 32 15.85 7.54 -5.30
C ARG A 32 14.79 6.82 -4.47
N SER A 33 13.68 6.40 -5.10
CA SER A 33 12.61 5.66 -4.42
C SER A 33 13.13 4.34 -3.84
N ILE A 34 13.89 3.56 -4.64
CA ILE A 34 14.54 2.33 -4.20
C ILE A 34 15.46 2.62 -2.99
N ALA A 35 16.30 3.65 -3.09
CA ALA A 35 17.23 4.00 -2.02
C ALA A 35 16.51 4.42 -0.73
N GLU A 36 15.39 5.15 -0.81
CA GLU A 36 14.63 5.56 0.37
C GLU A 36 13.92 4.36 1.03
N VAL A 37 13.33 3.44 0.25
CA VAL A 37 12.74 2.21 0.79
C VAL A 37 13.83 1.36 1.47
N GLN A 38 15.01 1.23 0.85
CA GLN A 38 16.13 0.47 1.45
C GLN A 38 16.57 1.06 2.79
N LYS A 39 16.58 2.40 2.94
CA LYS A 39 16.90 3.04 4.22
C LYS A 39 15.85 2.73 5.30
N VAL A 40 14.55 2.71 4.94
CA VAL A 40 13.49 2.36 5.88
C VAL A 40 13.62 0.89 6.32
N ILE A 41 13.94 0.00 5.42
CA ILE A 41 14.21 -1.41 5.76
C ILE A 41 15.41 -1.50 6.73
N GLN A 42 16.47 -0.74 6.50
CA GLN A 42 17.60 -0.71 7.43
C GLN A 42 17.21 -0.20 8.81
N ILE A 43 16.38 0.86 8.88
CA ILE A 43 15.85 1.36 10.15
C ILE A 43 15.00 0.29 10.85
N ALA A 44 14.17 -0.46 10.11
CA ALA A 44 13.41 -1.57 10.68
C ALA A 44 14.34 -2.63 11.29
N ARG A 45 15.39 -3.04 10.58
CA ARG A 45 16.39 -3.99 11.09
C ARG A 45 17.11 -3.49 12.35
N ASP A 46 17.47 -2.21 12.38
CA ASP A 46 18.13 -1.60 13.53
C ASP A 46 17.21 -1.57 14.76
N LEU A 47 15.91 -1.33 14.55
CA LEU A 47 14.89 -1.36 15.59
C LEU A 47 14.67 -2.77 16.15
N ASP A 48 14.81 -3.81 15.34
CA ASP A 48 14.60 -5.20 15.74
C ASP A 48 15.46 -5.61 16.95
N THR A 49 16.62 -5.00 17.11
CA THR A 49 17.50 -5.21 18.29
C THR A 49 16.87 -4.79 19.62
N TRP A 50 15.78 -4.00 19.60
CA TRP A 50 15.10 -3.49 20.80
C TRP A 50 13.80 -4.26 21.11
N PHE A 51 13.36 -5.11 20.19
CA PHE A 51 12.14 -5.89 20.29
C PHE A 51 12.48 -7.38 20.35
N ASP A 52 11.69 -8.14 21.06
CA ASP A 52 11.81 -9.59 21.17
C ASP A 52 10.67 -10.24 20.37
N ALA A 53 10.66 -9.98 19.07
CA ALA A 53 9.65 -10.47 18.15
C ALA A 53 10.10 -11.81 17.53
N GLU A 54 9.20 -12.80 17.50
CA GLU A 54 9.48 -14.10 16.85
C GLU A 54 9.45 -14.00 15.32
N GLU A 55 8.70 -13.04 14.78
CA GLU A 55 8.50 -12.83 13.35
C GLU A 55 9.20 -11.54 12.88
N PRO A 56 9.74 -11.52 11.66
CA PRO A 56 10.28 -10.30 11.07
C PRO A 56 9.23 -9.17 11.03
N PRO A 57 9.64 -7.91 11.28
CA PRO A 57 8.72 -6.79 11.25
C PRO A 57 8.14 -6.56 9.84
N VAL A 58 6.90 -6.09 9.79
CA VAL A 58 6.28 -5.64 8.54
C VAL A 58 6.76 -4.22 8.23
N VAL A 59 7.29 -4.04 7.03
CA VAL A 59 7.57 -2.73 6.44
C VAL A 59 6.51 -2.43 5.40
N ILE A 60 5.72 -1.38 5.62
CA ILE A 60 4.59 -0.99 4.80
C ILE A 60 5.03 0.11 3.83
N CYS A 61 4.75 -0.06 2.56
CA CYS A 61 5.12 0.92 1.54
C CYS A 61 3.97 1.20 0.58
N THR A 62 3.70 2.49 0.35
CA THR A 62 2.93 2.94 -0.81
C THR A 62 3.86 2.91 -2.01
N MET A 63 3.66 2.00 -2.94
CA MET A 63 4.63 1.74 -4.03
C MET A 63 4.66 2.83 -5.11
N GLY A 64 3.83 3.88 -4.98
CA GLY A 64 3.70 4.94 -5.98
C GLY A 64 2.65 4.64 -7.04
N GLY A 65 2.89 5.06 -8.29
CA GLY A 65 1.92 4.88 -9.37
C GLY A 65 0.82 5.96 -9.39
N PHE A 66 1.09 7.12 -8.79
CA PHE A 66 0.16 8.26 -8.81
C PHE A 66 0.43 9.18 -10.00
N THR A 67 -0.63 9.86 -10.43
CA THR A 67 -0.61 10.89 -11.48
C THR A 67 -1.36 12.13 -11.02
N LYS A 68 -0.98 13.30 -11.58
CA LYS A 68 -1.51 14.59 -11.13
C LYS A 68 -2.87 14.92 -11.73
N ASP A 69 -3.02 14.75 -13.03
CA ASP A 69 -4.14 15.36 -13.76
C ASP A 69 -5.27 14.38 -14.08
N ALA A 70 -4.98 13.09 -14.25
CA ALA A 70 -5.95 12.06 -14.60
C ALA A 70 -5.38 10.66 -14.33
N PHE A 71 -6.25 9.65 -14.25
CA PHE A 71 -5.83 8.26 -14.27
C PHE A 71 -5.16 7.91 -15.61
N VAL A 72 -4.16 7.02 -15.57
CA VAL A 72 -3.61 6.43 -16.79
C VAL A 72 -4.62 5.47 -17.42
N ALA A 73 -4.46 5.21 -18.71
CA ALA A 73 -5.25 4.19 -19.38
C ALA A 73 -4.99 2.80 -18.75
N PRO A 74 -6.02 1.93 -18.61
CA PRO A 74 -5.85 0.61 -18.01
C PRO A 74 -4.70 -0.21 -18.63
N GLU A 75 -4.47 -0.04 -19.92
CA GLU A 75 -3.44 -0.75 -20.70
C GLU A 75 -2.01 -0.36 -20.29
N GLU A 76 -1.83 0.76 -19.61
CA GLU A 76 -0.52 1.24 -19.15
C GLU A 76 -0.14 0.65 -17.78
N ARG A 77 -1.12 0.24 -16.97
CA ARG A 77 -0.91 -0.25 -15.60
C ARG A 77 0.01 -1.48 -15.51
N PRO A 78 -0.09 -2.48 -16.41
CA PRO A 78 0.82 -3.64 -16.36
C PRO A 78 2.31 -3.25 -16.46
N ALA A 79 2.64 -2.25 -17.27
CA ALA A 79 4.00 -1.76 -17.37
C ALA A 79 4.46 -1.05 -16.08
N MET A 80 3.56 -0.34 -15.41
CA MET A 80 3.84 0.29 -14.11
C MET A 80 4.06 -0.76 -13.02
N TYR A 81 3.24 -1.80 -12.94
CA TYR A 81 3.43 -2.92 -12.01
C TYR A 81 4.75 -3.67 -12.29
N ALA A 82 5.09 -3.91 -13.56
CA ALA A 82 6.37 -4.50 -13.92
C ALA A 82 7.57 -3.64 -13.47
N ARG A 83 7.42 -2.32 -13.52
CA ARG A 83 8.45 -1.38 -13.05
C ARG A 83 8.63 -1.46 -11.52
N ILE A 84 7.53 -1.58 -10.77
CA ILE A 84 7.59 -1.83 -9.32
C ILE A 84 8.29 -3.17 -9.04
N ALA A 85 7.93 -4.24 -9.74
CA ALA A 85 8.58 -5.54 -9.55
C ALA A 85 10.08 -5.47 -9.78
N GLN A 86 10.56 -4.77 -10.83
CA GLN A 86 11.98 -4.52 -11.08
C GLN A 86 12.65 -3.75 -9.93
N ALA A 87 11.95 -2.78 -9.32
CA ALA A 87 12.48 -2.07 -8.16
C ALA A 87 12.60 -3.00 -6.95
N LEU A 88 11.59 -3.83 -6.70
CA LEU A 88 11.57 -4.78 -5.59
C LEU A 88 12.67 -5.85 -5.73
N ASP A 89 13.00 -6.28 -6.95
CA ASP A 89 14.11 -7.21 -7.21
C ASP A 89 15.49 -6.61 -6.84
N ARG A 90 15.58 -5.30 -6.68
CA ARG A 90 16.82 -4.59 -6.30
C ARG A 90 16.90 -4.23 -4.83
N ILE A 91 15.77 -4.34 -4.13
CA ILE A 91 15.68 -4.06 -2.69
C ILE A 91 16.05 -5.30 -1.91
N ASP A 92 16.98 -5.18 -0.97
CA ASP A 92 17.31 -6.24 -0.02
C ASP A 92 16.26 -6.25 1.10
N GLU A 93 15.39 -7.27 1.09
CA GLU A 93 14.31 -7.48 2.05
C GLU A 93 14.67 -8.45 3.18
N ASP A 94 15.93 -8.91 3.28
CA ASP A 94 16.33 -9.86 4.32
C ASP A 94 15.99 -9.31 5.72
N GLY A 95 15.39 -10.13 6.57
CA GLY A 95 15.01 -9.78 7.94
C GLY A 95 13.77 -8.88 8.08
N VAL A 96 13.03 -8.59 7.02
CA VAL A 96 11.75 -7.86 7.07
C VAL A 96 10.71 -8.50 6.14
N ARG A 97 9.45 -8.12 6.33
CA ARG A 97 8.34 -8.42 5.41
C ARG A 97 7.88 -7.14 4.74
N LEU A 98 8.38 -6.84 3.53
CA LEU A 98 7.97 -5.67 2.79
C LEU A 98 6.61 -5.91 2.12
N THR A 99 5.62 -5.09 2.44
CA THR A 99 4.26 -5.19 1.92
C THR A 99 3.86 -3.97 1.11
N SER A 100 3.08 -4.19 0.04
CA SER A 100 2.44 -3.12 -0.73
C SER A 100 1.12 -2.75 -0.08
N GLN A 101 0.91 -1.47 0.22
CA GLN A 101 -0.37 -1.01 0.77
C GLN A 101 -1.41 -0.87 -0.36
N THR A 102 -2.65 -1.29 -0.11
CA THR A 102 -3.78 -0.96 -0.99
C THR A 102 -4.11 0.52 -0.88
N LEU A 103 -4.49 1.16 -1.99
CA LEU A 103 -4.53 2.62 -2.13
C LEU A 103 -5.94 3.13 -2.49
N PRO A 104 -6.30 4.36 -2.05
CA PRO A 104 -7.54 5.01 -2.45
C PRO A 104 -7.42 5.56 -3.87
N PRO A 105 -8.53 5.79 -4.59
CA PRO A 105 -8.47 6.36 -5.95
C PRO A 105 -7.96 7.81 -5.97
N TYR A 106 -8.29 8.61 -4.95
CA TYR A 106 -8.04 10.05 -4.91
C TYR A 106 -7.24 10.48 -3.67
N PRO A 107 -5.92 10.18 -3.60
CA PRO A 107 -5.11 10.65 -2.50
C PRO A 107 -4.93 12.16 -2.53
N TRP A 108 -4.75 12.76 -1.35
CA TRP A 108 -4.35 14.15 -1.22
C TRP A 108 -2.84 14.24 -1.00
N LEU A 109 -2.09 14.52 -2.06
CA LEU A 109 -0.63 14.59 -2.04
C LEU A 109 -0.14 15.97 -2.44
N MET A 110 0.89 16.50 -1.77
CA MET A 110 1.55 17.77 -2.10
C MET A 110 0.59 18.96 -2.19
N GLY A 111 -0.41 19.01 -1.30
CA GLY A 111 -1.40 20.09 -1.26
C GLY A 111 -2.43 20.07 -2.37
N GLY A 112 -2.60 18.95 -3.05
CA GLY A 112 -3.62 18.76 -4.08
C GLY A 112 -4.09 17.31 -4.19
N GLN A 113 -5.28 17.15 -4.74
CA GLN A 113 -5.81 15.83 -5.08
C GLN A 113 -5.04 15.27 -6.27
N GLN A 114 -4.71 13.98 -6.19
CA GLN A 114 -4.03 13.22 -7.23
C GLN A 114 -4.87 11.98 -7.58
N HIS A 115 -4.31 11.09 -8.40
CA HIS A 115 -4.96 9.87 -8.85
C HIS A 115 -4.02 8.69 -8.65
N HIS A 116 -4.40 7.72 -7.82
CA HIS A 116 -3.68 6.44 -7.75
C HIS A 116 -4.14 5.54 -8.89
N ASN A 117 -3.18 4.91 -9.56
CA ASN A 117 -3.45 4.02 -10.70
C ASN A 117 -3.24 2.54 -10.34
N LEU A 118 -2.50 2.26 -9.26
CA LEU A 118 -2.09 0.93 -8.84
C LEU A 118 -2.61 0.64 -7.43
N PHE A 119 -2.76 -0.64 -7.10
CA PHE A 119 -3.19 -1.15 -5.79
C PHE A 119 -4.58 -0.63 -5.33
N MET A 120 -5.38 -0.11 -6.27
CA MET A 120 -6.77 0.27 -6.05
C MET A 120 -7.75 -0.57 -6.88
N GLY A 121 -7.32 -1.16 -7.99
CA GLY A 121 -8.09 -2.12 -8.78
C GLY A 121 -7.99 -3.50 -8.15
N LEU A 122 -9.13 -4.22 -8.03
CA LEU A 122 -9.14 -5.55 -7.42
C LEU A 122 -8.29 -6.54 -8.22
N ASP A 123 -8.64 -6.73 -9.50
CA ASP A 123 -7.99 -7.71 -10.38
C ASP A 123 -6.50 -7.43 -10.55
N ASP A 124 -6.13 -6.17 -10.82
CA ASP A 124 -4.74 -5.74 -11.00
C ASP A 124 -3.89 -6.04 -9.76
N THR A 125 -4.46 -5.81 -8.56
CA THR A 125 -3.76 -6.03 -7.28
C THR A 125 -3.57 -7.52 -7.00
N VAL A 126 -4.60 -8.33 -7.25
CA VAL A 126 -4.53 -9.79 -7.11
C VAL A 126 -3.50 -10.36 -8.08
N GLU A 127 -3.56 -9.94 -9.36
CA GLU A 127 -2.61 -10.37 -10.39
C GLU A 127 -1.17 -10.04 -10.00
N PHE A 128 -0.90 -8.83 -9.53
CA PHE A 128 0.43 -8.43 -9.04
C PHE A 128 0.93 -9.34 -7.92
N CYS A 129 0.10 -9.59 -6.91
CA CYS A 129 0.48 -10.44 -5.79
C CYS A 129 0.79 -11.87 -6.23
N GLN A 130 -0.03 -12.44 -7.10
CA GLN A 130 0.13 -13.81 -7.61
C GLN A 130 1.34 -13.94 -8.55
N GLN A 131 1.50 -13.00 -9.47
CA GLN A 131 2.58 -13.01 -10.46
C GLN A 131 3.95 -12.84 -9.84
N TYR A 132 4.07 -11.94 -8.85
CA TYR A 132 5.36 -11.57 -8.26
C TYR A 132 5.57 -12.14 -6.85
N GLY A 133 4.64 -12.97 -6.35
CA GLY A 133 4.75 -13.58 -5.02
C GLY A 133 4.75 -12.55 -3.88
N ARG A 134 3.99 -11.46 -4.03
CA ARG A 134 3.99 -10.33 -3.08
C ARG A 134 2.82 -10.39 -2.11
N ARG A 135 3.03 -9.77 -0.95
CA ARG A 135 2.05 -9.65 0.12
C ARG A 135 1.61 -8.20 0.30
N LEU A 136 0.43 -8.01 0.86
CA LEU A 136 -0.18 -6.70 1.03
C LEU A 136 -0.23 -6.26 2.49
N THR A 137 -0.27 -4.95 2.68
CA THR A 137 -1.00 -4.32 3.75
C THR A 137 -2.39 -3.97 3.21
N PHE A 138 -3.41 -4.69 3.69
CA PHE A 138 -4.78 -4.45 3.28
C PHE A 138 -5.37 -3.31 4.11
N ASP A 139 -5.42 -2.13 3.53
CA ASP A 139 -6.05 -0.97 4.12
C ASP A 139 -7.55 -0.98 3.81
N LEU A 140 -8.37 -1.15 4.83
CA LEU A 140 -9.82 -1.30 4.70
C LEU A 140 -10.49 -0.01 4.23
N SER A 141 -9.99 1.15 4.68
CA SER A 141 -10.50 2.44 4.23
C SER A 141 -10.21 2.66 2.74
N HIS A 142 -8.94 2.56 2.35
CA HIS A 142 -8.53 2.73 0.96
C HIS A 142 -9.26 1.79 0.02
N SER A 143 -9.37 0.52 0.41
CA SER A 143 -10.05 -0.50 -0.39
C SER A 143 -11.56 -0.31 -0.44
N LYS A 144 -12.19 0.24 0.61
CA LYS A 144 -13.61 0.62 0.58
C LYS A 144 -13.84 1.78 -0.40
N LEU A 145 -12.98 2.81 -0.38
CA LEU A 145 -13.04 3.92 -1.34
C LEU A 145 -12.83 3.42 -2.79
N ALA A 146 -11.87 2.51 -2.98
CA ALA A 146 -11.60 1.89 -4.29
C ALA A 146 -12.78 1.01 -4.76
N ALA A 147 -13.39 0.24 -3.87
CA ALA A 147 -14.58 -0.57 -4.16
C ALA A 147 -15.75 0.31 -4.61
N ASN A 148 -16.01 1.41 -3.90
CA ASN A 148 -17.04 2.38 -4.26
C ASN A 148 -16.76 3.01 -5.64
N PHE A 149 -15.52 3.41 -5.90
CA PHE A 149 -15.08 4.00 -7.17
C PHE A 149 -15.25 3.01 -8.34
N ASN A 150 -14.79 1.77 -8.16
CA ASN A 150 -14.86 0.73 -9.18
C ASN A 150 -16.27 0.07 -9.28
N LYS A 151 -17.17 0.40 -8.35
CA LYS A 151 -18.54 -0.18 -8.27
C LYS A 151 -18.52 -1.71 -8.11
N ILE A 152 -17.56 -2.20 -7.35
CA ILE A 152 -17.41 -3.60 -6.96
C ILE A 152 -17.83 -3.73 -5.48
N PRO A 153 -18.58 -4.75 -5.08
CA PRO A 153 -18.91 -4.98 -3.68
C PRO A 153 -17.65 -5.05 -2.80
N PHE A 154 -17.64 -4.34 -1.65
CA PHE A 154 -16.49 -4.36 -0.76
C PHE A 154 -16.17 -5.76 -0.21
N SER A 155 -17.21 -6.62 -0.09
CA SER A 155 -17.04 -8.01 0.29
C SER A 155 -16.16 -8.82 -0.69
N GLU A 156 -16.14 -8.46 -1.98
CA GLU A 156 -15.25 -9.07 -2.97
C GLU A 156 -13.80 -8.64 -2.75
N TYR A 157 -13.55 -7.34 -2.43
CA TYR A 157 -12.23 -6.88 -2.03
C TYR A 157 -11.72 -7.64 -0.81
N ILE A 158 -12.55 -7.83 0.21
CA ILE A 158 -12.16 -8.58 1.41
C ILE A 158 -11.84 -10.03 1.05
N ALA A 159 -12.71 -10.71 0.29
CA ALA A 159 -12.54 -12.12 -0.05
C ALA A 159 -11.24 -12.40 -0.83
N GLU A 160 -10.86 -11.49 -1.73
CA GLU A 160 -9.70 -11.68 -2.60
C GLU A 160 -8.40 -11.14 -1.98
N LEU A 161 -8.45 -10.01 -1.24
CA LEU A 161 -7.24 -9.35 -0.74
C LEU A 161 -6.83 -9.76 0.67
N ALA A 162 -7.78 -10.10 1.56
CA ALA A 162 -7.43 -10.52 2.92
C ALA A 162 -6.51 -11.76 2.94
N PRO A 163 -6.71 -12.81 2.12
CA PRO A 163 -5.81 -13.96 2.07
C PRO A 163 -4.40 -13.62 1.55
N LEU A 164 -4.24 -12.51 0.83
CA LEU A 164 -2.97 -12.02 0.29
C LEU A 164 -2.25 -11.05 1.22
N SER A 165 -2.81 -10.78 2.40
CA SER A 165 -2.34 -9.72 3.30
C SER A 165 -1.60 -10.28 4.50
N ASP A 166 -0.54 -9.56 4.92
CA ASP A 166 0.22 -9.82 6.14
C ASP A 166 -0.07 -8.79 7.23
N HIS A 167 -0.70 -7.68 6.87
CA HIS A 167 -1.04 -6.60 7.78
C HIS A 167 -2.34 -5.91 7.37
N LEU A 168 -3.05 -5.36 8.35
CA LEU A 168 -4.31 -4.63 8.15
C LEU A 168 -4.20 -3.21 8.68
N HIS A 169 -4.67 -2.23 7.90
CA HIS A 169 -5.03 -0.92 8.40
C HIS A 169 -6.54 -0.84 8.59
N ILE A 170 -6.95 -0.41 9.79
CA ILE A 170 -8.37 -0.45 10.19
C ILE A 170 -8.81 0.97 10.54
N VAL A 171 -9.50 1.59 9.60
CA VAL A 171 -10.17 2.89 9.75
C VAL A 171 -11.38 2.90 8.82
N ASP A 172 -12.38 3.75 9.07
CA ASP A 172 -13.59 3.81 8.26
C ASP A 172 -13.40 4.68 7.00
N ALA A 173 -14.39 4.65 6.11
CA ALA A 173 -14.39 5.36 4.84
C ALA A 173 -15.81 5.78 4.45
N GLU A 174 -15.91 6.87 3.67
CA GLU A 174 -17.17 7.37 3.13
C GLU A 174 -17.00 7.81 1.67
N GLY A 175 -17.89 7.37 0.78
CA GLY A 175 -17.87 7.75 -0.64
C GLY A 175 -16.67 7.21 -1.39
N VAL A 176 -15.95 8.06 -2.13
CA VAL A 176 -14.78 7.72 -2.97
C VAL A 176 -13.49 8.44 -2.55
N ASP A 177 -13.59 9.42 -1.64
CA ASP A 177 -12.50 10.29 -1.20
C ASP A 177 -12.58 10.66 0.30
N GLY A 178 -13.58 10.17 1.02
CA GLY A 178 -13.76 10.37 2.46
C GLY A 178 -12.96 9.36 3.28
N GLU A 179 -11.65 9.51 3.33
CA GLU A 179 -10.75 8.68 4.12
C GLU A 179 -10.71 9.13 5.58
N GLY A 180 -10.69 8.15 6.50
CA GLY A 180 -10.33 8.38 7.88
C GLY A 180 -11.44 8.78 8.87
N PRO A 181 -12.76 8.61 8.59
CA PRO A 181 -13.76 8.68 9.65
C PRO A 181 -13.45 7.70 10.79
N GLN A 182 -13.89 8.02 11.99
CA GLN A 182 -13.80 7.10 13.11
C GLN A 182 -14.59 5.81 12.80
N ILE A 183 -14.10 4.67 13.26
CA ILE A 183 -14.78 3.37 13.10
C ILE A 183 -16.25 3.47 13.55
N GLY A 184 -17.15 3.16 12.63
CA GLY A 184 -18.61 3.21 12.82
C GLY A 184 -19.25 4.55 12.44
N GLU A 185 -18.48 5.52 11.95
CA GLU A 185 -18.98 6.80 11.44
C GLU A 185 -18.99 6.88 9.90
N GLY A 186 -18.38 5.90 9.21
CA GLY A 186 -18.37 5.77 7.76
C GLY A 186 -19.33 4.72 7.22
N GLU A 187 -19.00 4.14 6.07
CA GLU A 187 -19.87 3.21 5.32
C GLU A 187 -19.47 1.73 5.49
N ILE A 188 -18.41 1.41 6.24
CA ILE A 188 -17.98 0.02 6.44
C ILE A 188 -18.91 -0.67 7.43
N ASP A 189 -19.55 -1.77 7.01
CA ASP A 189 -20.31 -2.65 7.91
C ASP A 189 -19.34 -3.51 8.72
N TRP A 190 -18.86 -2.98 9.85
CA TRP A 190 -17.84 -3.61 10.69
C TRP A 190 -18.24 -4.98 11.23
N PRO A 191 -19.51 -5.22 11.69
CA PRO A 191 -19.96 -6.55 12.09
C PRO A 191 -19.89 -7.61 10.99
N VAL A 192 -20.10 -7.21 9.73
CA VAL A 192 -19.99 -8.09 8.55
C VAL A 192 -18.52 -8.26 8.16
N THR A 193 -17.78 -7.15 8.04
CA THR A 193 -16.35 -7.13 7.66
C THR A 193 -15.51 -7.99 8.61
N ALA A 194 -15.69 -7.86 9.93
CA ALA A 194 -14.95 -8.63 10.93
C ALA A 194 -15.19 -10.16 10.89
N LYS A 195 -16.24 -10.62 10.20
CA LYS A 195 -16.50 -12.06 10.01
C LYS A 195 -15.87 -12.60 8.72
N GLN A 196 -15.48 -11.70 7.83
CA GLN A 196 -14.90 -12.03 6.53
C GLN A 196 -13.37 -11.99 6.56
N LEU A 197 -12.81 -11.23 7.52
CA LEU A 197 -11.36 -11.17 7.84
C LEU A 197 -10.95 -12.36 8.73
#